data_229affd6b77661fe004ebe156fde8331
#
_entry.id   229affd6b77661fe004ebe156fde8331
#
_cell.length_a   1.000
_cell.length_b   1.000
_cell.length_c   1.000
_cell.angle_alpha   90.00
_cell.angle_beta   90.00
_cell.angle_gamma   90.00
#
_symmetry.space_group_name_H-M   'P 1'
#
loop_
_entity.id
_entity.type
_entity.pdbx_description
1 polymer ?
#
loop_
_entity_poly.entity_id
_entity_poly.type
_entity_poly.pdbx_seq_one_letter_code
_entity_poly.pdbx_strand_id
1 'polypeptide(L)'
;MVDDKDLKIPEHVAIILDGNGRWARAKGMPRSYGHVKGCDNLEKISDVAIEIGIKYLTVYAFSTENWKRSKEEINGLMKLFRQYLKKCKKMADKNHMRITVLGDPTAFDEDIQESIREVQEYSAQYNEHFFQIALNYGSRDEIKRAVNKIADDVRAGKITGEISEDIIASYLDTAGLPDPDLLIRTSGEQRLSNYLLWQLAYTEFVFTDVAWPDFHREELMDAIRQYNHRDRRYGGVK
;
A
#
# COMPACT_ATOMS: atom_id res chain seq x y z
N MET A 1 29.17 -9.00 5.32
CA MET A 1 28.09 -8.00 5.14
C MET A 1 28.09 -7.66 3.66
N VAL A 2 26.95 -7.76 2.98
CA VAL A 2 26.83 -7.33 1.58
C VAL A 2 26.99 -5.81 1.59
N ASP A 3 27.82 -5.26 0.71
CA ASP A 3 27.93 -3.79 0.54
C ASP A 3 26.57 -3.27 0.04
N ASP A 4 26.08 -2.15 0.55
CA ASP A 4 24.78 -1.58 0.14
C ASP A 4 24.72 -1.32 -1.38
N LYS A 5 25.86 -1.24 -2.06
CA LYS A 5 26.00 -1.09 -3.51
C LYS A 5 25.66 -2.34 -4.30
N ASP A 6 25.72 -3.51 -3.67
CA ASP A 6 25.49 -4.81 -4.31
C ASP A 6 24.09 -5.37 -4.00
N LEU A 7 23.27 -4.61 -3.25
CA LEU A 7 21.90 -5.02 -2.91
C LEU A 7 21.01 -5.05 -4.15
N LYS A 8 20.30 -6.16 -4.31
CA LYS A 8 19.16 -6.23 -5.26
C LYS A 8 18.00 -5.45 -4.66
N ILE A 9 17.64 -4.33 -5.27
CA ILE A 9 16.48 -3.54 -4.86
C ILE A 9 15.20 -4.26 -5.31
N PRO A 10 14.22 -4.50 -4.40
CA PRO A 10 12.92 -5.04 -4.79
C PRO A 10 12.20 -4.05 -5.72
N GLU A 11 11.59 -4.53 -6.79
CA GLU A 11 10.88 -3.68 -7.74
C GLU A 11 9.60 -3.11 -7.11
N HIS A 12 8.88 -3.95 -6.34
CA HIS A 12 7.63 -3.58 -5.66
C HIS A 12 7.72 -3.86 -4.15
N VAL A 13 7.56 -2.81 -3.36
CA VAL A 13 7.50 -2.88 -1.89
C VAL A 13 6.10 -2.52 -1.40
N ALA A 14 5.51 -3.40 -0.59
CA ALA A 14 4.26 -3.15 0.12
C ALA A 14 4.53 -2.87 1.60
N ILE A 15 3.86 -1.87 2.20
CA ILE A 15 4.08 -1.50 3.61
C ILE A 15 2.75 -1.40 4.36
N ILE A 16 2.65 -2.09 5.52
CA ILE A 16 1.58 -1.90 6.49
C ILE A 16 2.05 -0.86 7.52
N LEU A 17 1.42 0.32 7.50
CA LEU A 17 1.78 1.51 8.29
C LEU A 17 1.27 1.41 9.73
N ASP A 18 1.79 0.45 10.52
CA ASP A 18 1.31 0.19 11.88
C ASP A 18 2.10 0.96 12.95
N GLY A 19 1.46 1.20 14.09
CA GLY A 19 2.08 1.76 15.28
C GLY A 19 1.81 3.24 15.54
N ASN A 20 1.19 3.99 14.62
CA ASN A 20 0.94 5.43 14.77
C ASN A 20 0.34 5.81 16.12
N GLY A 21 -0.75 5.14 16.52
CA GLY A 21 -1.45 5.44 17.78
C GLY A 21 -0.68 4.99 19.02
N ARG A 22 0.05 3.87 18.96
CA ARG A 22 0.90 3.37 20.06
C ARG A 22 2.09 4.31 20.28
N TRP A 23 2.73 4.73 19.20
CA TRP A 23 3.82 5.69 19.22
C TRP A 23 3.44 7.03 19.85
N ALA A 24 2.28 7.58 19.48
CA ALA A 24 1.78 8.83 20.10
C ALA A 24 1.52 8.67 21.58
N ARG A 25 0.88 7.58 22.01
CA ARG A 25 0.62 7.29 23.45
C ARG A 25 1.90 7.16 24.25
N ALA A 26 2.93 6.50 23.72
CA ALA A 26 4.23 6.37 24.39
C ALA A 26 4.90 7.74 24.62
N LYS A 27 4.53 8.76 23.82
CA LYS A 27 5.00 10.15 23.96
C LYS A 27 4.00 11.05 24.74
N GLY A 28 2.97 10.48 25.36
CA GLY A 28 1.94 11.26 26.07
C GLY A 28 1.01 12.07 25.14
N MET A 29 1.00 11.78 23.84
CA MET A 29 0.26 12.51 22.83
C MET A 29 -1.03 11.77 22.41
N PRO A 30 -2.06 12.48 21.92
CA PRO A 30 -3.26 11.86 21.40
C PRO A 30 -2.96 11.03 20.13
N ARG A 31 -3.76 9.98 19.87
CA ARG A 31 -3.59 9.09 18.70
C ARG A 31 -3.56 9.84 17.37
N SER A 32 -4.36 10.91 17.24
CA SER A 32 -4.41 11.77 16.05
C SER A 32 -3.06 12.39 15.71
N TYR A 33 -2.27 12.75 16.71
CA TYR A 33 -0.90 13.24 16.51
C TYR A 33 -0.01 12.19 15.82
N GLY A 34 -0.13 10.93 16.24
CA GLY A 34 0.59 9.83 15.60
C GLY A 34 0.22 9.64 14.13
N HIS A 35 -1.07 9.78 13.78
CA HIS A 35 -1.53 9.69 12.40
C HIS A 35 -0.98 10.85 11.53
N VAL A 36 -0.93 12.07 12.07
CA VAL A 36 -0.29 13.21 11.38
C VAL A 36 1.19 12.92 11.11
N LYS A 37 1.92 12.45 12.15
CA LYS A 37 3.35 12.10 11.99
C LYS A 37 3.57 10.95 11.02
N GLY A 38 2.66 9.97 11.01
CA GLY A 38 2.69 8.89 10.02
C GLY A 38 2.50 9.37 8.57
N CYS A 39 1.64 10.37 8.36
CA CYS A 39 1.49 11.00 7.04
C CYS A 39 2.72 11.81 6.63
N ASP A 40 3.33 12.57 7.57
CA ASP A 40 4.58 13.29 7.31
C ASP A 40 5.71 12.30 6.94
N ASN A 41 5.73 11.13 7.57
CA ASN A 41 6.70 10.08 7.29
C ASN A 41 6.48 9.41 5.94
N LEU A 42 5.22 9.27 5.52
CA LEU A 42 4.87 8.66 4.24
C LEU A 42 5.46 9.46 3.06
N GLU A 43 5.41 10.80 3.10
CA GLU A 43 6.06 11.64 2.09
C GLU A 43 7.57 11.37 2.02
N LYS A 44 8.23 11.30 3.17
CA LYS A 44 9.68 11.04 3.25
C LYS A 44 10.07 9.66 2.72
N ILE A 45 9.33 8.63 3.12
CA ILE A 45 9.61 7.25 2.69
C ILE A 45 9.32 7.08 1.19
N SER A 46 8.31 7.76 0.65
CA SER A 46 8.05 7.79 -0.78
C SER A 46 9.24 8.37 -1.56
N ASP A 47 9.81 9.50 -1.10
CA ASP A 47 11.01 10.08 -1.70
C ASP A 47 12.22 9.12 -1.59
N VAL A 48 12.45 8.55 -0.41
CA VAL A 48 13.54 7.58 -0.17
C VAL A 48 13.39 6.33 -1.05
N ALA A 49 12.17 5.81 -1.22
CA ALA A 49 11.89 4.65 -2.06
C ALA A 49 12.33 4.90 -3.52
N ILE A 50 12.02 6.08 -4.04
CA ILE A 50 12.44 6.51 -5.37
C ILE A 50 13.97 6.63 -5.47
N GLU A 51 14.61 7.31 -4.50
CA GLU A 51 16.07 7.49 -4.47
C GLU A 51 16.84 6.16 -4.49
N ILE A 52 16.33 5.13 -3.82
CA ILE A 52 16.97 3.81 -3.79
C ILE A 52 16.57 2.89 -4.94
N GLY A 53 15.64 3.33 -5.82
CA GLY A 53 15.27 2.61 -7.05
C GLY A 53 14.06 1.69 -6.93
N ILE A 54 13.23 1.82 -5.89
CA ILE A 54 11.94 1.12 -5.79
C ILE A 54 10.98 1.77 -6.81
N LYS A 55 10.45 0.98 -7.72
CA LYS A 55 9.56 1.46 -8.78
C LYS A 55 8.09 1.50 -8.35
N TYR A 56 7.65 0.50 -7.58
CA TYR A 56 6.27 0.39 -7.08
C TYR A 56 6.27 0.42 -5.56
N LEU A 57 5.51 1.34 -4.97
CA LEU A 57 5.31 1.43 -3.53
C LEU A 57 3.82 1.36 -3.21
N THR A 58 3.38 0.31 -2.50
CA THR A 58 1.99 0.16 -2.05
C THR A 58 1.92 0.28 -0.54
N VAL A 59 1.02 1.14 -0.03
CA VAL A 59 0.90 1.38 1.41
C VAL A 59 -0.52 1.13 1.92
N TYR A 60 -0.64 0.50 3.10
CA TYR A 60 -1.91 0.23 3.76
C TYR A 60 -2.25 1.36 4.73
N ALA A 61 -3.05 2.33 4.27
CA ALA A 61 -3.36 3.53 5.04
C ALA A 61 -4.68 3.42 5.82
N PHE A 62 -5.72 2.75 5.25
CA PHE A 62 -7.01 2.59 5.91
C PHE A 62 -7.72 1.30 5.46
N SER A 63 -7.96 0.40 6.42
CA SER A 63 -8.65 -0.86 6.14
C SER A 63 -10.17 -0.76 6.30
N THR A 64 -10.91 -1.68 5.69
CA THR A 64 -12.37 -1.83 5.89
C THR A 64 -12.73 -2.02 7.36
N GLU A 65 -11.86 -2.65 8.17
CA GLU A 65 -12.06 -2.85 9.60
C GLU A 65 -11.90 -1.56 10.42
N ASN A 66 -11.21 -0.54 9.89
CA ASN A 66 -10.96 0.71 10.60
C ASN A 66 -12.23 1.55 10.82
N TRP A 67 -13.30 1.31 10.06
CA TRP A 67 -14.60 1.92 10.33
C TRP A 67 -15.20 1.57 11.70
N LYS A 68 -14.68 0.52 12.37
CA LYS A 68 -15.06 0.16 13.75
C LYS A 68 -14.40 1.02 14.81
N ARG A 69 -13.50 1.94 14.45
CA ARG A 69 -12.86 2.88 15.37
C ARG A 69 -13.85 3.93 15.88
N SER A 70 -13.47 4.69 16.91
CA SER A 70 -14.31 5.76 17.40
C SER A 70 -14.60 6.80 16.31
N LYS A 71 -15.78 7.41 16.35
CA LYS A 71 -16.17 8.48 15.40
C LYS A 71 -15.16 9.63 15.38
N GLU A 72 -14.59 9.97 16.53
CA GLU A 72 -13.58 11.00 16.67
C GLU A 72 -12.30 10.65 15.89
N GLU A 73 -11.82 9.41 16.03
CA GLU A 73 -10.64 8.93 15.28
C GLU A 73 -10.91 8.91 13.78
N ILE A 74 -12.08 8.41 13.36
CA ILE A 74 -12.49 8.39 11.95
C ILE A 74 -12.54 9.81 11.37
N ASN A 75 -13.19 10.74 12.05
CA ASN A 75 -13.28 12.14 11.61
C ASN A 75 -11.89 12.78 11.46
N GLY A 76 -10.99 12.48 12.40
CA GLY A 76 -9.60 12.91 12.33
C GLY A 76 -8.87 12.37 11.10
N LEU A 77 -9.06 11.08 10.79
CA LEU A 77 -8.48 10.43 9.61
C LEU A 77 -9.06 10.99 8.30
N MET A 78 -10.39 11.21 8.22
CA MET A 78 -11.01 11.84 7.04
C MET A 78 -10.44 13.24 6.77
N LYS A 79 -10.23 14.03 7.83
CA LYS A 79 -9.59 15.35 7.72
C LYS A 79 -8.15 15.24 7.19
N LEU A 80 -7.43 14.25 7.65
CA LEU A 80 -6.06 14.00 7.23
C LEU A 80 -5.99 13.52 5.76
N PHE A 81 -6.91 12.66 5.31
CA PHE A 81 -7.00 12.23 3.92
C PHE A 81 -7.27 13.42 2.97
N ARG A 82 -8.20 14.31 3.33
CA ARG A 82 -8.43 15.56 2.56
C ARG A 82 -7.17 16.41 2.41
N GLN A 83 -6.39 16.52 3.49
CA GLN A 83 -5.13 17.28 3.46
C GLN A 83 -4.06 16.58 2.61
N TYR A 84 -3.94 15.25 2.74
CA TYR A 84 -2.95 14.47 2.03
C TYR A 84 -3.23 14.42 0.52
N LEU A 85 -4.48 14.15 0.12
CA LEU A 85 -4.88 14.11 -1.30
C LEU A 85 -4.58 15.44 -2.03
N LYS A 86 -4.75 16.58 -1.35
CA LYS A 86 -4.35 17.89 -1.91
C LYS A 86 -2.85 18.01 -2.20
N LYS A 87 -2.01 17.30 -1.47
CA LYS A 87 -0.55 17.29 -1.69
C LYS A 87 -0.15 16.31 -2.80
N CYS A 88 -0.94 15.28 -3.06
CA CYS A 88 -0.60 14.21 -3.99
C CYS A 88 -0.26 14.72 -5.40
N LYS A 89 -0.95 15.74 -5.92
CA LYS A 89 -0.63 16.32 -7.25
C LYS A 89 0.80 16.87 -7.28
N LYS A 90 1.23 17.58 -6.23
CA LYS A 90 2.62 18.11 -6.12
C LYS A 90 3.64 16.99 -5.97
N MET A 91 3.29 15.92 -5.25
CA MET A 91 4.14 14.74 -5.13
C MET A 91 4.28 14.03 -6.48
N ALA A 92 3.20 13.89 -7.24
CA ALA A 92 3.19 13.33 -8.58
C ALA A 92 4.11 14.09 -9.53
N ASP A 93 4.01 15.43 -9.55
CA ASP A 93 4.88 16.27 -10.39
C ASP A 93 6.36 16.18 -9.99
N LYS A 94 6.65 16.33 -8.69
CA LYS A 94 8.01 16.28 -8.16
C LYS A 94 8.74 14.99 -8.53
N ASN A 95 8.00 13.88 -8.47
CA ASN A 95 8.57 12.53 -8.51
C ASN A 95 8.22 11.76 -9.81
N HIS A 96 7.58 12.40 -10.79
CA HIS A 96 7.04 11.76 -12.00
C HIS A 96 6.27 10.47 -11.68
N MET A 97 5.41 10.56 -10.66
CA MET A 97 4.81 9.42 -9.99
C MET A 97 3.32 9.30 -10.29
N ARG A 98 2.89 8.12 -10.78
CA ARG A 98 1.48 7.77 -10.91
C ARG A 98 0.95 7.34 -9.56
N ILE A 99 -0.14 7.98 -9.11
CA ILE A 99 -0.80 7.69 -7.84
C ILE A 99 -2.13 7.01 -8.11
N THR A 100 -2.35 5.85 -7.50
CA THR A 100 -3.63 5.12 -7.56
C THR A 100 -4.12 4.78 -6.16
N VAL A 101 -5.44 4.70 -6.00
CA VAL A 101 -6.08 4.28 -4.75
C VAL A 101 -6.66 2.90 -4.95
N LEU A 102 -6.27 1.95 -4.08
CA LEU A 102 -6.81 0.61 -4.00
C LEU A 102 -7.93 0.57 -2.94
N GLY A 103 -9.01 -0.13 -3.21
CA GLY A 103 -10.16 -0.27 -2.31
C GLY A 103 -11.42 0.39 -2.89
N ASP A 104 -12.48 0.37 -2.09
CA ASP A 104 -13.77 0.93 -2.47
C ASP A 104 -13.93 2.36 -1.96
N PRO A 105 -13.84 3.39 -2.83
CA PRO A 105 -13.96 4.79 -2.42
C PRO A 105 -15.38 5.19 -2.05
N THR A 106 -16.42 4.40 -2.38
CA THR A 106 -17.83 4.79 -2.22
C THR A 106 -18.27 4.98 -0.76
N ALA A 107 -17.49 4.42 0.20
CA ALA A 107 -17.74 4.61 1.63
C ALA A 107 -17.27 5.98 2.17
N PHE A 108 -16.51 6.74 1.39
CA PHE A 108 -16.04 8.07 1.77
C PHE A 108 -17.03 9.16 1.36
N ASP A 109 -16.92 10.34 2.00
CA ASP A 109 -17.65 11.53 1.59
C ASP A 109 -17.31 11.91 0.14
N GLU A 110 -18.26 12.55 -0.56
CA GLU A 110 -18.16 12.85 -2.00
C GLU A 110 -16.93 13.69 -2.35
N ASP A 111 -16.52 14.62 -1.49
CA ASP A 111 -15.33 15.46 -1.68
C ASP A 111 -14.01 14.67 -1.63
N ILE A 112 -13.96 13.59 -0.84
CA ILE A 112 -12.81 12.66 -0.82
C ILE A 112 -12.81 11.81 -2.09
N GLN A 113 -13.96 11.29 -2.49
CA GLN A 113 -14.11 10.52 -3.73
C GLN A 113 -13.67 11.35 -4.95
N GLU A 114 -14.09 12.61 -5.02
CA GLU A 114 -13.68 13.54 -6.07
C GLU A 114 -12.18 13.77 -6.06
N SER A 115 -11.62 14.06 -4.89
CA SER A 115 -10.16 14.25 -4.74
C SER A 115 -9.35 13.02 -5.17
N ILE A 116 -9.86 11.80 -4.92
CA ILE A 116 -9.25 10.55 -5.38
C ILE A 116 -9.26 10.49 -6.90
N ARG A 117 -10.44 10.71 -7.54
CA ARG A 117 -10.54 10.73 -9.01
C ARG A 117 -9.59 11.73 -9.64
N GLU A 118 -9.61 12.97 -9.15
CA GLU A 118 -8.73 14.03 -9.65
C GLU A 118 -7.24 13.71 -9.56
N VAL A 119 -6.79 13.09 -8.45
CA VAL A 119 -5.38 12.72 -8.28
C VAL A 119 -5.01 11.59 -9.25
N GLN A 120 -5.86 10.59 -9.40
CA GLN A 120 -5.62 9.46 -10.30
C GLN A 120 -5.57 9.92 -11.78
N GLU A 121 -6.54 10.72 -12.22
CA GLU A 121 -6.58 11.28 -13.56
C GLU A 121 -5.38 12.18 -13.85
N TYR A 122 -5.05 13.08 -12.92
CA TYR A 122 -3.92 13.99 -13.04
C TYR A 122 -2.58 13.25 -13.17
N SER A 123 -2.35 12.26 -12.31
CA SER A 123 -1.08 11.53 -12.27
C SER A 123 -0.96 10.41 -13.32
N ALA A 124 -2.03 10.10 -14.06
CA ALA A 124 -2.04 9.07 -15.10
C ALA A 124 -1.01 9.30 -16.23
N GLN A 125 -0.56 10.54 -16.42
CA GLN A 125 0.47 10.91 -17.40
C GLN A 125 1.87 10.38 -17.04
N TYR A 126 2.12 10.06 -15.75
CA TYR A 126 3.42 9.59 -15.27
C TYR A 126 3.49 8.06 -15.30
N ASN A 127 4.69 7.53 -15.60
CA ASN A 127 4.94 6.09 -15.74
C ASN A 127 6.35 5.66 -15.25
N GLU A 128 7.05 6.53 -14.53
CA GLU A 128 8.38 6.24 -13.98
C GLU A 128 8.28 5.56 -12.62
N HIS A 129 7.46 6.12 -11.72
CA HIS A 129 7.21 5.60 -10.39
C HIS A 129 5.71 5.42 -10.14
N PHE A 130 5.36 4.42 -9.32
CA PHE A 130 3.98 4.04 -9.05
C PHE A 130 3.74 3.99 -7.55
N PHE A 131 2.77 4.76 -7.08
CA PHE A 131 2.42 4.83 -5.67
C PHE A 131 0.96 4.44 -5.47
N GLN A 132 0.73 3.34 -4.77
CA GLN A 132 -0.60 2.82 -4.47
C GLN A 132 -0.95 3.07 -3.01
N ILE A 133 -2.10 3.68 -2.76
CA ILE A 133 -2.61 3.95 -1.42
C ILE A 133 -3.85 3.10 -1.19
N ALA A 134 -3.75 2.07 -0.34
CA ALA A 134 -4.90 1.26 0.02
C ALA A 134 -5.77 2.00 1.05
N LEU A 135 -6.94 2.48 0.59
CA LEU A 135 -7.94 3.23 1.35
C LEU A 135 -9.28 2.52 1.30
N ASN A 136 -9.90 2.31 2.45
CA ASN A 136 -11.09 1.47 2.59
C ASN A 136 -10.89 0.12 1.88
N TYR A 137 -9.69 -0.41 2.06
CA TYR A 137 -9.24 -1.63 1.42
C TYR A 137 -9.32 -2.82 2.38
N GLY A 138 -9.63 -3.97 1.84
CA GLY A 138 -9.50 -5.27 2.46
C GLY A 138 -9.51 -6.33 1.38
N SER A 139 -8.53 -7.24 1.37
CA SER A 139 -8.35 -8.18 0.27
C SER A 139 -9.56 -9.12 0.08
N ARG A 140 -10.24 -9.50 1.18
CA ARG A 140 -11.49 -10.29 1.06
C ARG A 140 -12.61 -9.52 0.37
N ASP A 141 -12.71 -8.20 0.60
CA ASP A 141 -13.67 -7.34 -0.10
C ASP A 141 -13.26 -7.15 -1.56
N GLU A 142 -11.99 -6.91 -1.84
CA GLU A 142 -11.44 -6.84 -3.19
C GLU A 142 -11.77 -8.08 -4.01
N ILE A 143 -11.45 -9.27 -3.48
CA ILE A 143 -11.73 -10.55 -4.13
C ILE A 143 -13.25 -10.72 -4.35
N LYS A 144 -14.09 -10.40 -3.36
CA LYS A 144 -15.55 -10.42 -3.51
C LYS A 144 -16.01 -9.52 -4.66
N ARG A 145 -15.48 -8.29 -4.76
CA ARG A 145 -15.81 -7.34 -5.85
C ARG A 145 -15.36 -7.88 -7.21
N ALA A 146 -14.16 -8.44 -7.30
CA ALA A 146 -13.63 -9.06 -8.51
C ALA A 146 -14.51 -10.23 -8.96
N VAL A 147 -14.86 -11.16 -8.06
CA VAL A 147 -15.71 -12.31 -8.37
C VAL A 147 -17.10 -11.87 -8.89
N ASN A 148 -17.71 -10.86 -8.28
CA ASN A 148 -19.00 -10.36 -8.75
C ASN A 148 -18.89 -9.74 -10.16
N LYS A 149 -17.87 -8.94 -10.45
CA LYS A 149 -17.63 -8.36 -11.78
C LYS A 149 -17.39 -9.45 -12.83
N ILE A 150 -16.60 -10.48 -12.50
CA ILE A 150 -16.37 -11.63 -13.38
C ILE A 150 -17.69 -12.36 -13.67
N ALA A 151 -18.51 -12.60 -12.64
CA ALA A 151 -19.82 -13.25 -12.80
C ALA A 151 -20.76 -12.44 -13.71
N ASP A 152 -20.75 -11.12 -13.59
CA ASP A 152 -21.52 -10.23 -14.46
C ASP A 152 -21.02 -10.28 -15.92
N ASP A 153 -19.72 -10.30 -16.14
CA ASP A 153 -19.14 -10.35 -17.49
C ASP A 153 -19.28 -11.75 -18.12
N VAL A 154 -19.31 -12.82 -17.33
CA VAL A 154 -19.69 -14.16 -17.82
C VAL A 154 -21.17 -14.17 -18.26
N ARG A 155 -22.08 -13.62 -17.45
CA ARG A 155 -23.50 -13.52 -17.85
C ARG A 155 -23.72 -12.66 -19.10
N ALA A 156 -22.90 -11.64 -19.28
CA ALA A 156 -22.93 -10.77 -20.45
C ALA A 156 -22.24 -11.38 -21.68
N GLY A 157 -21.65 -12.59 -21.56
CA GLY A 157 -20.93 -13.26 -22.66
C GLY A 157 -19.59 -12.62 -23.02
N LYS A 158 -19.05 -11.75 -22.20
CA LYS A 158 -17.71 -11.14 -22.41
C LYS A 158 -16.59 -12.07 -22.03
N ILE A 159 -16.81 -12.95 -21.04
CA ILE A 159 -15.89 -13.99 -20.65
C ILE A 159 -16.53 -15.33 -21.05
N THR A 160 -15.79 -16.10 -21.86
CA THR A 160 -16.19 -17.44 -22.32
C THR A 160 -15.06 -18.42 -22.01
N GLY A 161 -15.39 -19.60 -21.49
CA GLY A 161 -14.43 -20.64 -21.13
C GLY A 161 -14.04 -20.60 -19.64
N GLU A 162 -12.83 -21.14 -19.36
CA GLU A 162 -12.33 -21.25 -17.99
C GLU A 162 -11.86 -19.88 -17.44
N ILE A 163 -12.15 -19.62 -16.16
CA ILE A 163 -11.65 -18.44 -15.46
C ILE A 163 -10.27 -18.76 -14.89
N SER A 164 -9.22 -18.26 -15.56
CA SER A 164 -7.83 -18.42 -15.13
C SER A 164 -7.43 -17.47 -14.00
N GLU A 165 -6.27 -17.74 -13.37
CA GLU A 165 -5.68 -16.83 -12.38
C GLU A 165 -5.43 -15.42 -12.97
N ASP A 166 -5.01 -15.33 -14.24
CA ASP A 166 -4.80 -14.06 -14.95
C ASP A 166 -6.10 -13.28 -15.11
N ILE A 167 -7.22 -13.97 -15.41
CA ILE A 167 -8.54 -13.31 -15.46
C ILE A 167 -8.88 -12.77 -14.09
N ILE A 168 -8.72 -13.54 -13.01
CA ILE A 168 -8.99 -13.08 -11.66
C ILE A 168 -8.11 -11.85 -11.34
N ALA A 169 -6.80 -11.93 -11.58
CA ALA A 169 -5.86 -10.84 -11.34
C ALA A 169 -6.24 -9.55 -12.08
N SER A 170 -6.77 -9.66 -13.31
CA SER A 170 -7.20 -8.50 -14.11
C SER A 170 -8.43 -7.76 -13.56
N TYR A 171 -9.17 -8.38 -12.62
CA TYR A 171 -10.33 -7.78 -11.95
C TYR A 171 -10.05 -7.27 -10.54
N LEU A 172 -8.84 -7.51 -10.02
CA LEU A 172 -8.39 -6.97 -8.73
C LEU A 172 -8.06 -5.47 -8.85
N ASP A 173 -8.04 -4.78 -7.72
CA ASP A 173 -7.68 -3.35 -7.67
C ASP A 173 -6.22 -3.11 -8.10
N THR A 174 -5.39 -4.15 -8.06
CA THR A 174 -3.98 -4.15 -8.48
C THR A 174 -3.77 -4.56 -9.93
N ALA A 175 -4.83 -4.65 -10.74
CA ALA A 175 -4.73 -5.04 -12.15
C ALA A 175 -3.66 -4.22 -12.90
N GLY A 176 -2.74 -4.92 -13.58
CA GLY A 176 -1.63 -4.29 -14.32
C GLY A 176 -0.43 -3.87 -13.47
N LEU A 177 -0.44 -4.11 -12.16
CA LEU A 177 0.73 -3.95 -11.28
C LEU A 177 1.40 -5.31 -11.06
N PRO A 178 2.74 -5.37 -10.94
CA PRO A 178 3.41 -6.59 -10.49
C PRO A 178 3.07 -6.88 -9.02
N ASP A 179 3.11 -8.15 -8.64
CA ASP A 179 2.98 -8.52 -7.23
C ASP A 179 4.16 -7.96 -6.41
N PRO A 180 3.96 -7.67 -5.10
CA PRO A 180 5.03 -7.20 -4.25
C PRO A 180 6.16 -8.23 -4.10
N ASP A 181 7.42 -7.78 -4.23
CA ASP A 181 8.59 -8.58 -3.88
C ASP A 181 8.79 -8.67 -2.38
N LEU A 182 8.50 -7.56 -1.69
CA LEU A 182 8.74 -7.38 -0.26
C LEU A 182 7.53 -6.74 0.41
N LEU A 183 7.03 -7.37 1.47
CA LEU A 183 6.09 -6.77 2.41
C LEU A 183 6.81 -6.40 3.70
N ILE A 184 6.66 -5.16 4.14
CA ILE A 184 7.15 -4.67 5.42
C ILE A 184 5.96 -4.36 6.33
N ARG A 185 6.00 -4.84 7.58
CA ARG A 185 5.05 -4.39 8.60
C ARG A 185 5.79 -3.85 9.79
N THR A 186 5.44 -2.63 10.20
CA THR A 186 6.00 -1.91 11.33
C THR A 186 5.30 -2.26 12.66
N SER A 187 5.96 -1.96 13.79
CA SER A 187 5.39 -2.03 15.14
C SER A 187 5.16 -3.42 15.73
N GLY A 188 5.97 -4.43 15.33
CA GLY A 188 6.07 -5.74 15.98
C GLY A 188 4.94 -6.73 15.71
N GLU A 189 3.94 -6.38 14.94
CA GLU A 189 2.81 -7.26 14.63
C GLU A 189 3.10 -8.17 13.43
N GLN A 190 2.88 -9.49 13.56
CA GLN A 190 3.23 -10.50 12.56
C GLN A 190 1.97 -11.10 11.91
N ARG A 191 1.15 -10.28 11.31
CA ARG A 191 -0.06 -10.67 10.58
C ARG A 191 -0.31 -9.75 9.39
N LEU A 192 -1.05 -10.22 8.37
CA LEU A 192 -1.36 -9.46 7.15
C LEU A 192 -2.55 -8.51 7.30
N SER A 193 -3.41 -8.74 8.27
CA SER A 193 -4.60 -7.91 8.53
C SER A 193 -5.47 -7.67 7.28
N ASN A 194 -5.72 -8.73 6.51
CA ASN A 194 -6.54 -8.67 5.30
C ASN A 194 -5.96 -7.77 4.18
N TYR A 195 -4.62 -7.64 4.13
CA TYR A 195 -3.92 -6.85 3.13
C TYR A 195 -3.33 -7.72 2.04
N LEU A 196 -3.64 -7.43 0.76
CA LEU A 196 -3.08 -8.01 -0.47
C LEU A 196 -2.96 -9.55 -0.46
N LEU A 197 -3.97 -10.30 0.05
CA LEU A 197 -3.87 -11.75 0.25
C LEU A 197 -3.61 -12.52 -1.04
N TRP A 198 -4.12 -12.06 -2.18
CA TRP A 198 -3.86 -12.65 -3.49
C TRP A 198 -2.43 -12.35 -3.95
N GLN A 199 -2.04 -11.10 -3.88
CA GLN A 199 -0.79 -10.59 -4.44
C GLN A 199 0.45 -10.98 -3.62
N LEU A 200 0.28 -11.35 -2.35
CA LEU A 200 1.38 -11.71 -1.45
C LEU A 200 1.77 -13.20 -1.49
N ALA A 201 1.26 -13.97 -2.45
CA ALA A 201 1.44 -15.42 -2.52
C ALA A 201 2.93 -15.86 -2.52
N TYR A 202 3.82 -15.07 -3.13
CA TYR A 202 5.26 -15.35 -3.23
C TYR A 202 6.14 -14.21 -2.71
N THR A 203 5.56 -13.32 -1.92
CA THR A 203 6.22 -12.14 -1.37
C THR A 203 7.10 -12.51 -0.16
N GLU A 204 8.27 -11.90 -0.02
CA GLU A 204 9.07 -11.98 1.20
C GLU A 204 8.54 -11.02 2.27
N PHE A 205 8.51 -11.46 3.55
CA PHE A 205 7.97 -10.65 4.65
C PHE A 205 9.06 -10.21 5.60
N VAL A 206 9.07 -8.91 5.94
CA VAL A 206 9.89 -8.35 7.00
C VAL A 206 8.99 -7.68 8.04
N PHE A 207 9.15 -8.10 9.30
CA PHE A 207 8.46 -7.52 10.45
C PHE A 207 9.48 -6.77 11.29
N THR A 208 9.19 -5.51 11.64
CA THR A 208 10.06 -4.68 12.47
C THR A 208 9.30 -4.13 13.68
N ASP A 209 9.99 -4.04 14.81
CA ASP A 209 9.44 -3.45 16.04
C ASP A 209 9.31 -1.93 15.97
N VAL A 210 10.02 -1.29 15.02
CA VAL A 210 9.98 0.15 14.83
C VAL A 210 8.57 0.58 14.41
N ALA A 211 8.01 1.57 15.11
CA ALA A 211 6.71 2.13 14.77
C ALA A 211 6.79 2.98 13.49
N TRP A 212 5.71 3.02 12.70
CA TRP A 212 5.70 3.73 11.43
C TRP A 212 6.22 5.18 11.46
N PRO A 213 5.89 6.05 12.47
CA PRO A 213 6.43 7.42 12.50
C PRO A 213 7.95 7.51 12.64
N ASP A 214 8.60 6.47 13.17
CA ASP A 214 10.05 6.40 13.36
C ASP A 214 10.73 5.46 12.33
N PHE A 215 9.99 4.93 11.36
CA PHE A 215 10.49 4.10 10.27
C PHE A 215 11.06 5.01 9.16
N HIS A 216 12.38 5.08 9.05
CA HIS A 216 13.07 5.97 8.15
C HIS A 216 13.89 5.21 7.09
N ARG A 217 14.82 5.89 6.44
CA ARG A 217 15.69 5.32 5.40
C ARG A 217 16.43 4.08 5.88
N GLU A 218 17.01 4.12 7.07
CA GLU A 218 17.82 3.01 7.58
C GLU A 218 16.98 1.76 7.82
N GLU A 219 15.79 1.89 8.38
CA GLU A 219 14.87 0.77 8.59
C GLU A 219 14.40 0.17 7.25
N LEU A 220 14.20 0.99 6.23
CA LEU A 220 13.87 0.51 4.90
C LEU A 220 15.05 -0.24 4.27
N MET A 221 16.27 0.27 4.41
CA MET A 221 17.49 -0.40 3.95
C MET A 221 17.72 -1.71 4.70
N ASP A 222 17.48 -1.76 6.02
CA ASP A 222 17.57 -3.00 6.79
C ASP A 222 16.57 -4.05 6.31
N ALA A 223 15.36 -3.66 5.97
CA ALA A 223 14.38 -4.57 5.38
C ALA A 223 14.84 -5.11 4.02
N ILE A 224 15.48 -4.26 3.19
CA ILE A 224 16.05 -4.67 1.90
C ILE A 224 17.28 -5.59 2.10
N ARG A 225 18.13 -5.34 3.09
CA ARG A 225 19.24 -6.25 3.45
C ARG A 225 18.69 -7.63 3.85
N GLN A 226 17.64 -7.69 4.68
CA GLN A 226 16.98 -8.94 5.04
C GLN A 226 16.40 -9.66 3.82
N TYR A 227 15.76 -8.94 2.90
CA TYR A 227 15.26 -9.47 1.64
C TYR A 227 16.38 -10.11 0.81
N ASN A 228 17.56 -9.48 0.73
CA ASN A 228 18.72 -9.98 -0.01
C ASN A 228 19.40 -11.21 0.64
N HIS A 229 19.21 -11.43 1.94
CA HIS A 229 19.72 -12.62 2.62
C HIS A 229 18.85 -13.87 2.42
N ARG A 230 17.70 -13.76 1.74
CA ARG A 230 16.78 -14.87 1.51
C ARG A 230 16.95 -15.47 0.12
N ASP A 231 17.09 -16.79 0.05
CA ASP A 231 17.04 -17.55 -1.19
C ASP A 231 15.57 -17.76 -1.61
N ARG A 232 15.08 -17.02 -2.61
CA ARG A 232 13.73 -17.21 -3.16
C ARG A 232 13.69 -18.52 -3.96
N ARG A 233 13.01 -19.53 -3.39
CA ARG A 233 12.79 -20.83 -4.04
C ARG A 233 11.33 -20.91 -4.49
N TYR A 234 11.08 -20.78 -5.78
CA TYR A 234 9.74 -20.95 -6.37
C TYR A 234 9.41 -22.43 -6.57
N GLY A 235 9.45 -23.26 -5.50
CA GLY A 235 9.11 -24.68 -5.57
C GLY A 235 10.10 -25.58 -6.33
N GLY A 236 11.17 -25.05 -6.92
CA GLY A 236 12.20 -25.80 -7.59
C GLY A 236 13.24 -26.37 -6.62
N VAL A 237 13.55 -27.65 -6.72
CA VAL A 237 14.71 -28.28 -6.04
C VAL A 237 15.95 -28.02 -6.89
N LYS A 238 16.99 -27.39 -6.30
CA LYS A 238 18.35 -27.36 -6.88
C LYS A 238 19.03 -28.66 -6.61
#